data_220fdd98c6d401c376475bcb19375142
#
_entry.id   220fdd98c6d401c376475bcb19375142
#
_cell.length_a   1.000
_cell.length_b   1.000
_cell.length_c   1.000
_cell.angle_alpha   90.00
_cell.angle_beta   90.00
_cell.angle_gamma   90.00
#
_symmetry.space_group_name_H-M   'P 1'
#
loop_
_entity.id
_entity.type
_entity.pdbx_description
1 polymer ?
#
loop_
_entity_poly.entity_id
_entity_poly.type
_entity_poly.pdbx_seq_one_letter_code
_entity_poly.pdbx_strand_id
1 'polypeptide(L)'
;NGRWLATNLGVETVAPRMVRKHLGVKTKPYQPDEWGAVVREGCRILNENHWFPALTLIIGWPDETPDETQYTIDLIDDFSRMKLSGLVAPLLYQDFSERNSMHFGNLNESQFTLFWKCWQFNLKVINDIIPIIIRNKTYGPAMKVFMALLIKAGTWAIMRYLKGLSKQLFNGQIPEDIVERYSRSRSVSESLSPKL
;
A
#
# COMPACT_ATOMS: atom_id res chain seq x y z
N ASN A 1 21.69 17.38 12.24
CA ASN A 1 21.82 15.91 12.04
C ASN A 1 20.44 15.28 12.29
N GLY A 2 19.58 15.34 11.27
CA GLY A 2 18.24 14.73 11.35
C GLY A 2 18.38 13.21 11.41
N ARG A 3 18.09 12.61 12.55
CA ARG A 3 17.93 11.16 12.70
C ARG A 3 16.48 10.83 12.41
N TRP A 4 16.23 9.85 11.57
CA TRP A 4 14.91 9.29 11.36
C TRP A 4 14.63 8.21 12.41
N LEU A 5 13.43 8.21 12.94
CA LEU A 5 12.90 7.16 13.80
C LEU A 5 11.87 6.35 13.00
N ALA A 6 11.78 5.06 13.24
CA ALA A 6 10.76 4.22 12.61
C ALA A 6 9.63 3.91 13.62
N THR A 7 8.41 3.81 13.12
CA THR A 7 7.25 3.39 13.90
C THR A 7 6.34 2.47 13.09
N ASN A 8 5.71 1.51 13.74
CA ASN A 8 4.73 0.63 13.12
C ASN A 8 3.32 1.13 13.43
N LEU A 9 2.49 1.20 12.40
CA LEU A 9 1.09 1.64 12.48
C LEU A 9 0.18 0.58 11.87
N GLY A 10 -0.63 -0.05 12.69
CA GLY A 10 -1.69 -0.93 12.22
C GLY A 10 -2.88 -0.09 11.72
N VAL A 11 -2.96 0.17 10.45
CA VAL A 11 -4.08 0.89 9.82
C VAL A 11 -5.20 -0.07 9.44
N GLU A 12 -4.83 -1.22 8.96
CA GLU A 12 -5.64 -2.37 8.53
C GLU A 12 -6.55 -2.05 7.33
N THR A 13 -7.42 -1.07 7.42
CA THR A 13 -8.30 -0.56 6.37
C THR A 13 -8.73 0.86 6.70
N VAL A 14 -9.16 1.62 5.68
CA VAL A 14 -9.78 2.94 5.87
C VAL A 14 -11.20 3.03 5.28
N ALA A 15 -11.77 1.92 4.86
CA ALA A 15 -13.16 1.86 4.42
C ALA A 15 -14.11 2.00 5.63
N PRO A 16 -15.01 2.99 5.67
CA PRO A 16 -15.79 3.32 6.88
C PRO A 16 -16.59 2.15 7.46
N ARG A 17 -17.23 1.34 6.62
CA ARG A 17 -17.98 0.16 7.09
C ARG A 17 -17.06 -0.89 7.70
N MET A 18 -15.91 -1.14 7.07
CA MET A 18 -14.92 -2.11 7.54
C MET A 18 -14.27 -1.64 8.85
N VAL A 19 -13.96 -0.34 8.96
CA VAL A 19 -13.48 0.29 10.20
C VAL A 19 -14.49 0.09 11.33
N ARG A 20 -15.78 0.39 11.08
CA ARG A 20 -16.84 0.19 12.08
C ARG A 20 -16.96 -1.26 12.52
N LYS A 21 -16.88 -2.19 11.57
CA LYS A 21 -17.06 -3.63 11.82
C LYS A 21 -15.87 -4.25 12.55
N HIS A 22 -14.64 -3.89 12.19
CA HIS A 22 -13.44 -4.61 12.61
C HIS A 22 -12.50 -3.82 13.53
N LEU A 23 -12.56 -2.48 13.51
CA LEU A 23 -11.59 -1.64 14.23
C LEU A 23 -12.22 -0.81 15.38
N GLY A 24 -13.50 -0.90 15.61
CA GLY A 24 -14.35 -0.05 16.43
C GLY A 24 -13.75 0.62 17.67
N VAL A 25 -12.98 -0.10 18.50
CA VAL A 25 -12.34 0.49 19.69
C VAL A 25 -11.01 1.17 19.34
N LYS A 26 -10.30 0.64 18.35
CA LYS A 26 -8.96 1.10 17.95
C LYS A 26 -8.95 2.53 17.38
N THR A 27 -10.04 2.93 16.73
CA THR A 27 -10.13 4.23 16.05
C THR A 27 -10.66 5.36 16.94
N LYS A 28 -11.16 5.05 18.15
CA LYS A 28 -11.67 6.07 19.07
C LYS A 28 -10.60 7.10 19.43
N PRO A 29 -10.96 8.40 19.56
CA PRO A 29 -12.32 8.95 19.58
C PRO A 29 -12.93 9.26 18.21
N TYR A 30 -12.22 8.97 17.10
CA TYR A 30 -12.63 9.33 15.74
C TYR A 30 -13.75 8.44 15.24
N GLN A 31 -14.60 9.00 14.38
CA GLN A 31 -15.62 8.24 13.67
C GLN A 31 -15.01 7.39 12.53
N PRO A 32 -15.65 6.29 12.13
CA PRO A 32 -15.15 5.43 11.08
C PRO A 32 -14.88 6.11 9.73
N ASP A 33 -15.68 7.12 9.38
CA ASP A 33 -15.54 7.91 8.15
C ASP A 33 -14.41 8.94 8.23
N GLU A 34 -13.98 9.33 9.42
CA GLU A 34 -12.84 10.22 9.63
C GLU A 34 -11.50 9.47 9.58
N TRP A 35 -11.50 8.14 9.75
CA TRP A 35 -10.29 7.35 9.95
C TRP A 35 -9.26 7.51 8.84
N GLY A 36 -9.67 7.53 7.58
CA GLY A 36 -8.78 7.75 6.44
C GLY A 36 -8.07 9.11 6.50
N ALA A 37 -8.78 10.16 6.90
CA ALA A 37 -8.21 11.50 7.08
C ALA A 37 -7.23 11.54 8.26
N VAL A 38 -7.57 10.89 9.37
CA VAL A 38 -6.71 10.78 10.56
C VAL A 38 -5.40 10.06 10.22
N VAL A 39 -5.46 8.95 9.49
CA VAL A 39 -4.26 8.20 9.07
C VAL A 39 -3.39 9.05 8.14
N ARG A 40 -4.00 9.72 7.15
CA ARG A 40 -3.27 10.58 6.21
C ARG A 40 -2.54 11.71 6.94
N GLU A 41 -3.26 12.43 7.79
CA GLU A 41 -2.71 13.55 8.54
C GLU A 41 -1.66 13.10 9.56
N GLY A 42 -1.89 12.00 10.27
CA GLY A 42 -0.92 11.40 11.18
C GLY A 42 0.39 11.03 10.48
N CYS A 43 0.32 10.42 9.29
CA CYS A 43 1.50 10.11 8.50
C CYS A 43 2.24 11.36 8.01
N ARG A 44 1.51 12.43 7.63
CA ARG A 44 2.11 13.71 7.27
C ARG A 44 2.90 14.30 8.44
N ILE A 45 2.28 14.39 9.62
CA ILE A 45 2.90 14.90 10.84
C ILE A 45 4.14 14.07 11.23
N LEU A 46 4.05 12.75 11.16
CA LEU A 46 5.18 11.86 11.43
C LEU A 46 6.36 12.18 10.51
N ASN A 47 6.12 12.29 9.19
CA ASN A 47 7.17 12.59 8.23
C ASN A 47 7.82 13.96 8.45
N GLU A 48 7.04 15.00 8.75
CA GLU A 48 7.54 16.33 9.06
C GLU A 48 8.44 16.36 10.29
N ASN A 49 8.22 15.42 11.21
CA ASN A 49 9.01 15.25 12.42
C ASN A 49 10.08 14.15 12.31
N HIS A 50 10.45 13.76 11.09
CA HIS A 50 11.48 12.76 10.80
C HIS A 50 11.17 11.35 11.34
N TRP A 51 9.88 10.98 11.33
CA TRP A 51 9.46 9.62 11.59
C TRP A 51 9.16 8.91 10.26
N PHE A 52 9.58 7.66 10.19
CA PHE A 52 9.35 6.76 9.05
C PHE A 52 8.25 5.78 9.43
N PRO A 53 6.99 6.01 9.03
CA PRO A 53 5.90 5.09 9.33
C PRO A 53 6.00 3.82 8.48
N ALA A 54 5.84 2.67 9.13
CA ALA A 54 5.59 1.39 8.50
C ALA A 54 4.13 1.00 8.79
N LEU A 55 3.28 1.07 7.77
CA LEU A 55 1.85 0.82 7.91
C LEU A 55 1.53 -0.64 7.54
N THR A 56 0.67 -1.28 8.32
CA THR A 56 0.06 -2.55 7.91
C THR A 56 -1.34 -2.31 7.36
N LEU A 57 -1.65 -2.96 6.25
CA LEU A 57 -2.97 -3.04 5.65
C LEU A 57 -3.37 -4.49 5.51
N ILE A 58 -4.65 -4.79 5.71
CA ILE A 58 -5.20 -6.12 5.50
C ILE A 58 -6.03 -6.11 4.22
N ILE A 59 -5.71 -7.02 3.30
CA ILE A 59 -6.36 -7.18 2.01
C ILE A 59 -7.24 -8.43 2.04
N GLY A 60 -8.44 -8.31 1.51
CA GLY A 60 -9.35 -9.45 1.39
C GLY A 60 -10.10 -9.75 2.67
N TRP A 61 -10.53 -8.71 3.37
CA TRP A 61 -11.49 -8.88 4.46
C TRP A 61 -12.74 -9.62 3.96
N PRO A 62 -13.34 -10.50 4.77
CA PRO A 62 -14.65 -11.06 4.47
C PRO A 62 -15.69 -9.93 4.25
N ASP A 63 -16.47 -10.06 3.20
CA ASP A 63 -17.53 -9.11 2.80
C ASP A 63 -17.03 -7.72 2.34
N GLU A 64 -15.73 -7.50 2.18
CA GLU A 64 -15.21 -6.25 1.61
C GLU A 64 -15.58 -6.15 0.12
N THR A 65 -16.25 -5.06 -0.23
CA THR A 65 -16.63 -4.78 -1.62
C THR A 65 -15.49 -4.06 -2.36
N PRO A 66 -15.50 -4.10 -3.73
CA PRO A 66 -14.53 -3.32 -4.52
C PRO A 66 -14.55 -1.83 -4.22
N ASP A 67 -15.72 -1.23 -3.95
CA ASP A 67 -15.85 0.17 -3.58
C ASP A 67 -15.19 0.48 -2.23
N GLU A 68 -15.25 -0.47 -1.29
CA GLU A 68 -14.58 -0.33 -0.01
C GLU A 68 -13.07 -0.47 -0.12
N THR A 69 -12.58 -1.42 -0.92
CA THR A 69 -11.15 -1.53 -1.24
C THR A 69 -10.61 -0.22 -1.82
N GLN A 70 -11.44 0.52 -2.58
CA GLN A 70 -11.04 1.78 -3.19
C GLN A 70 -10.66 2.85 -2.18
N TYR A 71 -11.33 2.94 -1.02
CA TYR A 71 -10.92 3.90 0.02
C TYR A 71 -9.45 3.73 0.41
N THR A 72 -9.00 2.47 0.49
CA THR A 72 -7.61 2.16 0.85
C THR A 72 -6.66 2.40 -0.33
N ILE A 73 -7.11 2.14 -1.57
CA ILE A 73 -6.36 2.49 -2.80
C ILE A 73 -6.11 4.00 -2.85
N ASP A 74 -7.15 4.80 -2.60
CA ASP A 74 -7.07 6.28 -2.61
C ASP A 74 -6.07 6.79 -1.56
N LEU A 75 -6.01 6.15 -0.39
CA LEU A 75 -5.02 6.46 0.64
C LEU A 75 -3.58 6.23 0.14
N ILE A 76 -3.31 5.13 -0.56
CA ILE A 76 -1.98 4.84 -1.14
C ILE A 76 -1.61 5.86 -2.22
N ASP A 77 -2.59 6.27 -3.03
CA ASP A 77 -2.40 7.32 -4.04
C ASP A 77 -2.10 8.67 -3.37
N ASP A 78 -2.76 9.00 -2.25
CA ASP A 78 -2.47 10.18 -1.44
C ASP A 78 -1.03 10.13 -0.90
N PHE A 79 -0.60 9.02 -0.34
CA PHE A 79 0.78 8.86 0.13
C PHE A 79 1.81 9.06 -0.99
N SER A 80 1.49 8.58 -2.19
CA SER A 80 2.33 8.76 -3.37
C SER A 80 2.41 10.23 -3.80
N ARG A 81 1.27 10.96 -3.76
CA ARG A 81 1.18 12.40 -4.06
C ARG A 81 1.92 13.26 -3.04
N MET A 82 1.78 12.93 -1.76
CA MET A 82 2.45 13.59 -0.65
C MET A 82 3.95 13.29 -0.60
N LYS A 83 4.44 12.34 -1.41
CA LYS A 83 5.82 11.83 -1.36
C LYS A 83 6.20 11.34 0.04
N LEU A 84 5.28 10.65 0.70
CA LEU A 84 5.47 10.11 2.03
C LEU A 84 6.71 9.20 2.07
N SER A 85 7.61 9.44 3.02
CA SER A 85 8.73 8.54 3.32
C SER A 85 8.25 7.50 4.34
N GLY A 86 7.86 6.33 3.88
CA GLY A 86 7.31 5.27 4.70
C GLY A 86 7.22 3.96 3.93
N LEU A 87 6.75 2.90 4.56
CA LEU A 87 6.46 1.62 3.92
C LEU A 87 5.02 1.21 4.22
N VAL A 88 4.45 0.45 3.32
CA VAL A 88 3.13 -0.17 3.46
C VAL A 88 3.27 -1.67 3.32
N ALA A 89 2.91 -2.43 4.34
CA ALA A 89 2.90 -3.89 4.34
C ALA A 89 1.48 -4.40 4.03
N PRO A 90 1.21 -4.82 2.78
CA PRO A 90 -0.06 -5.43 2.41
C PRO A 90 -0.10 -6.88 2.91
N LEU A 91 -0.88 -7.15 3.95
CA LEU A 91 -1.07 -8.46 4.53
C LEU A 91 -2.38 -9.05 4.01
N LEU A 92 -2.40 -10.34 3.70
CA LEU A 92 -3.64 -11.04 3.37
C LEU A 92 -4.41 -11.34 4.65
N TYR A 93 -5.73 -11.18 4.61
CA TYR A 93 -6.60 -11.54 5.73
C TYR A 93 -6.39 -13.00 6.14
N GLN A 94 -6.18 -13.22 7.43
CA GLN A 94 -6.05 -14.55 8.02
C GLN A 94 -7.14 -14.75 9.08
N ASP A 95 -7.91 -15.82 8.93
CA ASP A 95 -8.87 -16.25 9.92
C ASP A 95 -8.22 -17.31 10.82
N PHE A 96 -8.37 -17.18 12.12
CA PHE A 96 -7.88 -18.19 13.09
C PHE A 96 -8.49 -19.57 12.89
N SER A 97 -9.70 -19.64 12.29
CA SER A 97 -10.35 -20.91 11.94
C SER A 97 -9.88 -21.49 10.61
N GLU A 98 -9.01 -20.80 9.87
CA GLU A 98 -8.53 -21.10 8.52
C GLU A 98 -9.64 -21.18 7.43
N ARG A 99 -10.91 -21.11 7.81
CA ARG A 99 -12.05 -21.32 6.87
C ARG A 99 -12.25 -20.16 5.89
N ASN A 100 -11.91 -18.94 6.32
CA ASN A 100 -12.12 -17.71 5.53
C ASN A 100 -10.82 -16.95 5.25
N SER A 101 -9.67 -17.62 5.41
CA SER A 101 -8.38 -16.98 5.13
C SER A 101 -8.25 -16.65 3.64
N MET A 102 -7.76 -15.46 3.35
CA MET A 102 -7.50 -15.02 1.99
C MET A 102 -6.19 -15.61 1.47
N HIS A 103 -6.20 -16.12 0.27
CA HIS A 103 -5.02 -16.58 -0.45
C HIS A 103 -4.82 -15.76 -1.72
N PHE A 104 -3.57 -15.66 -2.18
CA PHE A 104 -3.26 -14.92 -3.41
C PHE A 104 -4.10 -15.36 -4.61
N GLY A 105 -4.38 -16.66 -4.74
CA GLY A 105 -5.19 -17.21 -5.81
C GLY A 105 -6.65 -16.73 -5.84
N ASN A 106 -7.13 -16.14 -4.76
CA ASN A 106 -8.51 -15.71 -4.60
C ASN A 106 -8.68 -14.17 -4.66
N LEU A 107 -7.59 -13.42 -4.92
CA LEU A 107 -7.67 -11.97 -5.05
C LEU A 107 -8.49 -11.57 -6.26
N ASN A 108 -9.49 -10.71 -6.04
CA ASN A 108 -10.19 -10.03 -7.13
C ASN A 108 -9.37 -8.83 -7.66
N GLU A 109 -9.85 -8.18 -8.71
CA GLU A 109 -9.13 -7.08 -9.37
C GLU A 109 -8.87 -5.89 -8.46
N SER A 110 -9.82 -5.49 -7.60
CA SER A 110 -9.64 -4.37 -6.67
C SER A 110 -8.59 -4.69 -5.61
N GLN A 111 -8.64 -5.87 -5.03
CA GLN A 111 -7.70 -6.36 -4.02
C GLN A 111 -6.29 -6.50 -4.60
N PHE A 112 -6.18 -7.05 -5.81
CA PHE A 112 -4.90 -7.12 -6.50
C PHE A 112 -4.37 -5.71 -6.86
N THR A 113 -5.25 -4.80 -7.28
CA THR A 113 -4.87 -3.39 -7.54
C THR A 113 -4.31 -2.73 -6.29
N LEU A 114 -4.95 -2.91 -5.13
CA LEU A 114 -4.45 -2.41 -3.86
C LEU A 114 -3.08 -2.99 -3.53
N PHE A 115 -2.94 -4.32 -3.62
CA PHE A 115 -1.68 -5.03 -3.39
C PHE A 115 -0.56 -4.49 -4.28
N TRP A 116 -0.82 -4.34 -5.58
CA TRP A 116 0.13 -3.81 -6.55
C TRP A 116 0.54 -2.38 -6.24
N LYS A 117 -0.41 -1.49 -5.94
CA LYS A 117 -0.13 -0.10 -5.60
C LYS A 117 0.70 0.04 -4.33
N CYS A 118 0.46 -0.79 -3.31
CA CYS A 118 1.31 -0.84 -2.12
C CYS A 118 2.77 -1.16 -2.50
N TRP A 119 2.99 -2.15 -3.36
CA TRP A 119 4.34 -2.50 -3.81
C TRP A 119 4.96 -1.43 -4.69
N GLN A 120 4.21 -0.81 -5.60
CA GLN A 120 4.73 0.32 -6.39
C GLN A 120 5.19 1.46 -5.49
N PHE A 121 4.39 1.81 -4.48
CA PHE A 121 4.75 2.81 -3.47
C PHE A 121 6.04 2.43 -2.74
N ASN A 122 6.11 1.22 -2.19
CA ASN A 122 7.29 0.73 -1.46
C ASN A 122 8.56 0.76 -2.31
N LEU A 123 8.48 0.27 -3.54
CA LEU A 123 9.64 0.20 -4.44
C LEU A 123 10.13 1.59 -4.84
N LYS A 124 9.22 2.56 -4.98
CA LYS A 124 9.59 3.95 -5.19
C LYS A 124 10.36 4.49 -3.98
N VAL A 125 9.81 4.36 -2.77
CA VAL A 125 10.46 4.81 -1.53
C VAL A 125 11.83 4.14 -1.34
N ILE A 126 11.94 2.83 -1.59
CA ILE A 126 13.21 2.09 -1.52
C ILE A 126 14.24 2.65 -2.52
N ASN A 127 13.82 2.97 -3.74
CA ASN A 127 14.73 3.57 -4.73
C ASN A 127 15.14 5.01 -4.37
N ASP A 128 14.27 5.77 -3.70
CA ASP A 128 14.57 7.13 -3.23
C ASP A 128 15.65 7.17 -2.12
N ILE A 129 15.95 6.01 -1.50
CA ILE A 129 17.06 5.86 -0.56
C ILE A 129 18.43 5.87 -1.27
N ILE A 130 18.52 5.49 -2.54
CA ILE A 130 19.78 5.40 -3.29
C ILE A 130 20.59 6.72 -3.27
N PRO A 131 20.00 7.89 -3.58
CA PRO A 131 20.70 9.17 -3.48
C PRO A 131 21.21 9.48 -2.07
N ILE A 132 20.49 9.04 -1.04
CA ILE A 132 20.91 9.23 0.37
C ILE A 132 22.16 8.40 0.67
N ILE A 133 22.20 7.15 0.20
CA ILE A 133 23.36 6.26 0.33
C ILE A 133 24.58 6.86 -0.39
N ILE A 134 24.40 7.36 -1.60
CA ILE A 134 25.48 7.96 -2.40
C ILE A 134 26.06 9.20 -1.71
N ARG A 135 25.24 10.03 -1.09
CA ARG A 135 25.66 11.24 -0.37
C ARG A 135 26.26 10.96 1.01
N ASN A 136 26.04 9.78 1.57
CA ASN A 136 26.52 9.45 2.91
C ASN A 136 28.06 9.37 2.93
N LYS A 137 28.69 10.10 3.86
CA LYS A 137 30.14 10.18 3.99
C LYS A 137 30.75 8.97 4.72
N THR A 138 29.93 8.19 5.42
CA THR A 138 30.38 7.02 6.20
C THR A 138 30.81 5.85 5.32
N TYR A 139 30.19 5.72 4.13
CA TYR A 139 30.47 4.61 3.23
C TYR A 139 31.51 4.97 2.17
N GLY A 140 32.46 4.07 1.94
CA GLY A 140 33.42 4.17 0.83
C GLY A 140 32.74 4.00 -0.54
N PRO A 141 33.39 4.45 -1.64
CA PRO A 141 32.79 4.41 -2.99
C PRO A 141 32.30 3.02 -3.42
N ALA A 142 33.10 1.98 -3.18
CA ALA A 142 32.73 0.61 -3.53
C ALA A 142 31.46 0.14 -2.80
N MET A 143 31.34 0.45 -1.50
CA MET A 143 30.16 0.10 -0.71
C MET A 143 28.91 0.82 -1.22
N LYS A 144 29.00 2.09 -1.60
CA LYS A 144 27.88 2.86 -2.16
C LYS A 144 27.36 2.25 -3.46
N VAL A 145 28.29 1.90 -4.36
CA VAL A 145 27.95 1.23 -5.62
C VAL A 145 27.29 -0.13 -5.35
N PHE A 146 27.89 -0.93 -4.48
CA PHE A 146 27.34 -2.23 -4.11
C PHE A 146 25.93 -2.12 -3.56
N MET A 147 25.67 -1.22 -2.59
CA MET A 147 24.34 -1.02 -2.02
C MET A 147 23.32 -0.54 -3.07
N ALA A 148 23.70 0.40 -3.93
CA ALA A 148 22.81 0.88 -5.00
C ALA A 148 22.47 -0.22 -6.00
N LEU A 149 23.43 -1.07 -6.39
CA LEU A 149 23.19 -2.22 -7.26
C LEU A 149 22.31 -3.27 -6.59
N LEU A 150 22.53 -3.55 -5.30
CA LEU A 150 21.71 -4.49 -4.52
C LEU A 150 20.26 -4.04 -4.46
N ILE A 151 20.00 -2.76 -4.18
CA ILE A 151 18.65 -2.18 -4.16
C ILE A 151 18.00 -2.30 -5.54
N LYS A 152 18.71 -1.95 -6.61
CA LYS A 152 18.16 -2.04 -7.97
C LYS A 152 17.87 -3.48 -8.39
N ALA A 153 18.77 -4.41 -8.09
CA ALA A 153 18.57 -5.83 -8.37
C ALA A 153 17.38 -6.41 -7.59
N GLY A 154 17.27 -6.06 -6.30
CA GLY A 154 16.13 -6.45 -5.47
C GLY A 154 14.81 -5.89 -5.97
N THR A 155 14.77 -4.60 -6.34
CA THR A 155 13.59 -3.97 -6.94
C THR A 155 13.18 -4.68 -8.23
N TRP A 156 14.14 -4.96 -9.11
CA TRP A 156 13.87 -5.68 -10.36
C TRP A 156 13.35 -7.09 -10.10
N ALA A 157 13.94 -7.84 -9.17
CA ALA A 157 13.51 -9.20 -8.82
C ALA A 157 12.07 -9.22 -8.28
N ILE A 158 11.74 -8.29 -7.38
CA ILE A 158 10.39 -8.14 -6.82
C ILE A 158 9.40 -7.82 -7.95
N MET A 159 9.69 -6.85 -8.81
CA MET A 159 8.82 -6.49 -9.93
C MET A 159 8.60 -7.66 -10.89
N ARG A 160 9.65 -8.41 -11.18
CA ARG A 160 9.55 -9.61 -12.03
C ARG A 160 8.67 -10.69 -11.39
N TYR A 161 8.85 -10.92 -10.10
CA TYR A 161 8.01 -11.85 -9.33
C TYR A 161 6.53 -11.45 -9.34
N LEU A 162 6.24 -10.19 -9.04
CA LEU A 162 4.87 -9.67 -9.02
C LEU A 162 4.19 -9.74 -10.40
N LYS A 163 4.93 -9.46 -11.48
CA LYS A 163 4.42 -9.63 -12.86
C LYS A 163 4.17 -11.10 -13.20
N GLY A 164 5.01 -12.01 -12.71
CA GLY A 164 4.79 -13.44 -12.86
C GLY A 164 3.53 -13.90 -12.13
N LEU A 165 3.36 -13.47 -10.90
CA LEU A 165 2.18 -13.73 -10.08
C LEU A 165 0.88 -13.21 -10.76
N SER A 166 0.89 -11.98 -11.25
CA SER A 166 -0.23 -11.39 -11.97
C SER A 166 -0.66 -12.24 -13.17
N LYS A 167 0.31 -12.69 -13.98
CA LYS A 167 0.04 -13.54 -15.15
C LYS A 167 -0.61 -14.87 -14.78
N GLN A 168 -0.22 -15.44 -13.64
CA GLN A 168 -0.82 -16.69 -13.14
C GLN A 168 -2.27 -16.46 -12.66
N LEU A 169 -2.51 -15.36 -11.95
CA LEU A 169 -3.83 -15.07 -11.36
C LEU A 169 -4.86 -14.57 -12.38
N PHE A 170 -4.42 -13.82 -13.39
CA PHE A 170 -5.29 -13.10 -14.32
C PHE A 170 -5.02 -13.46 -15.80
N ASN A 171 -4.97 -14.75 -16.10
CA ASN A 171 -4.93 -15.27 -17.48
C ASN A 171 -3.88 -14.61 -18.38
N GLY A 172 -2.66 -14.44 -17.89
CA GLY A 172 -1.56 -13.89 -18.65
C GLY A 172 -1.44 -12.36 -18.61
N GLN A 173 -2.37 -11.66 -17.95
CA GLN A 173 -2.34 -10.20 -17.85
C GLN A 173 -1.24 -9.69 -16.93
N ILE A 174 -0.66 -8.55 -17.25
CA ILE A 174 0.30 -7.86 -16.40
C ILE A 174 -0.43 -6.91 -15.43
N PRO A 175 0.19 -6.54 -14.31
CA PRO A 175 -0.46 -5.71 -13.28
C PRO A 175 -1.01 -4.40 -13.82
N GLU A 176 -0.30 -3.77 -14.73
CA GLU A 176 -0.68 -2.48 -15.32
C GLU A 176 -2.03 -2.59 -16.06
N ASP A 177 -2.25 -3.67 -16.83
CA ASP A 177 -3.50 -3.91 -17.56
C ASP A 177 -4.70 -4.11 -16.60
N ILE A 178 -4.46 -4.81 -15.48
CA ILE A 178 -5.49 -5.07 -14.48
C ILE A 178 -5.89 -3.75 -13.79
N VAL A 179 -4.91 -2.95 -13.37
CA VAL A 179 -5.14 -1.65 -12.74
C VAL A 179 -5.88 -0.71 -13.68
N GLU A 180 -5.49 -0.68 -14.96
CA GLU A 180 -6.15 0.16 -15.96
C GLU A 180 -7.60 -0.27 -16.20
N ARG A 181 -7.84 -1.57 -16.32
CA ARG A 181 -9.19 -2.12 -16.49
C ARG A 181 -10.08 -1.80 -15.28
N TYR A 182 -9.57 -2.01 -14.08
CA TYR A 182 -10.27 -1.68 -12.85
C TYR A 182 -10.62 -0.18 -12.78
N SER A 183 -9.66 0.70 -13.11
CA SER A 183 -9.88 2.15 -13.12
C SER A 183 -10.91 2.58 -14.17
N ARG A 184 -10.91 1.97 -15.35
CA ARG A 184 -11.92 2.24 -16.40
C ARG A 184 -13.31 1.78 -16.01
N SER A 185 -13.45 0.58 -15.45
CA SER A 185 -14.76 0.05 -15.02
C SER A 185 -15.40 0.95 -13.96
N ARG A 186 -14.60 1.50 -13.07
CA ARG A 186 -15.05 2.42 -12.04
C ARG A 186 -15.49 3.77 -12.61
N SER A 187 -14.73 4.37 -13.52
CA SER A 187 -15.10 5.65 -14.14
C SER A 187 -16.44 5.56 -14.88
N VAL A 188 -16.74 4.41 -15.49
CA VAL A 188 -18.05 4.15 -16.13
C VAL A 188 -19.16 4.05 -15.07
N SER A 189 -18.94 3.32 -13.97
CA SER A 189 -19.94 3.20 -12.90
C SER A 189 -20.26 4.54 -12.23
N GLU A 190 -19.24 5.37 -11.98
CA GLU A 190 -19.40 6.72 -11.41
C GLU A 190 -20.15 7.66 -12.36
N SER A 191 -19.94 7.54 -13.67
CA SER A 191 -20.68 8.34 -14.68
C SER A 191 -22.14 7.97 -14.83
N LEU A 192 -22.51 6.73 -14.46
CA LEU A 192 -23.88 6.21 -14.52
C LEU A 192 -24.65 6.38 -13.20
N SER A 193 -23.97 6.71 -12.10
CA SER A 193 -24.61 7.02 -10.83
C SER A 193 -25.31 8.37 -10.90
N PRO A 194 -26.62 8.48 -10.65
CA PRO A 194 -27.29 9.77 -10.62
C PRO A 194 -26.65 10.64 -9.53
N LYS A 195 -26.27 11.85 -9.93
CA LYS A 195 -25.85 12.89 -8.97
C LYS A 195 -27.09 13.25 -8.15
N LEU A 196 -27.17 12.73 -6.94
CA LEU A 196 -28.15 13.13 -5.91
C LEU A 196 -27.81 14.51 -5.37
#